data_669002a01d7ef57e5d4ab9a2e71f46ad
#
_entry.id   669002a01d7ef57e5d4ab9a2e71f46ad
#
_cell.length_a   1.000
_cell.length_b   1.000
_cell.length_c   1.000
_cell.angle_alpha   90.00
_cell.angle_beta   90.00
_cell.angle_gamma   90.00
#
_symmetry.space_group_name_H-M   'P 1'
#
loop_
_entity.id
_entity.type
_entity.pdbx_description
1 polymer ?
#
loop_
_entity_poly.entity_id
_entity_poly.type
_entity_poly.pdbx_seq_one_letter_code
_entity_poly.pdbx_strand_id
1 'polypeptide(L)'
;MTGCDSLTDSKVWMEEVGKARMAFALFLTIQALENIRSFFVLTEEGVFTGIVEEKGTILSVGNGRIAIQAGKVLEGTKLGDSIAVNGVCLTVTTMTKNQFTADVMPETLKRSSLGSLKKGDGVNLERAMAADGRFGGHIVSGHIDGTGIISKTENDGNAVWVYIKASPVILNLIIEKGSIAIDGISLTVAKVNDVEFAVSVIPHTGKETTLLEKKTGDIVNLENDVIGKYVQKLMGIKNAAGSVSQAERDNKLMDWLRG
;
A
#
# COMPACT_ATOMS: atom_id res chain seq x y z
N MET A 1 -11.37 -15.17 69.01
CA MET A 1 -12.33 -15.18 67.92
C MET A 1 -12.21 -13.87 67.18
N THR A 2 -11.47 -13.82 66.12
CA THR A 2 -11.54 -12.77 65.12
C THR A 2 -11.11 -13.41 63.82
N GLY A 3 -12.12 -13.80 63.02
CA GLY A 3 -11.94 -14.38 61.70
C GLY A 3 -11.55 -13.29 60.70
N CYS A 4 -10.61 -13.62 59.90
CA CYS A 4 -9.92 -12.79 58.96
C CYS A 4 -10.76 -12.58 57.69
N ASP A 5 -11.04 -11.31 57.33
CA ASP A 5 -11.64 -10.87 56.04
C ASP A 5 -10.58 -10.70 54.99
N SER A 6 -9.74 -11.73 54.71
CA SER A 6 -8.66 -11.63 53.73
C SER A 6 -9.05 -11.95 52.28
N LEU A 7 -10.27 -12.42 52.01
CA LEU A 7 -10.75 -12.82 50.69
C LEU A 7 -11.46 -11.70 49.91
N THR A 8 -11.97 -10.69 50.62
CA THR A 8 -12.59 -9.51 49.99
C THR A 8 -11.57 -8.53 49.43
N ASP A 9 -10.46 -8.35 50.14
CA ASP A 9 -9.36 -7.45 49.72
C ASP A 9 -8.67 -7.91 48.44
N SER A 10 -8.47 -9.21 48.25
CA SER A 10 -7.81 -9.74 47.03
C SER A 10 -8.65 -9.59 45.77
N LYS A 11 -9.98 -9.71 45.87
CA LYS A 11 -10.89 -9.50 44.71
C LYS A 11 -10.98 -8.04 44.31
N VAL A 12 -11.08 -7.12 45.25
CA VAL A 12 -11.08 -5.67 45.01
C VAL A 12 -9.76 -5.26 44.39
N TRP A 13 -8.63 -5.78 44.89
CA TRP A 13 -7.31 -5.47 44.33
C TRP A 13 -7.14 -5.98 42.90
N MET A 14 -7.62 -7.18 42.58
CA MET A 14 -7.59 -7.76 41.22
C MET A 14 -8.49 -6.96 40.23
N GLU A 15 -9.62 -6.47 40.71
CA GLU A 15 -10.52 -5.63 39.87
C GLU A 15 -9.92 -4.26 39.56
N GLU A 16 -9.28 -3.62 40.54
CA GLU A 16 -8.56 -2.34 40.40
C GLU A 16 -7.35 -2.49 39.46
N VAL A 17 -6.57 -3.56 39.59
CA VAL A 17 -5.45 -3.86 38.68
C VAL A 17 -5.96 -4.14 37.26
N GLY A 18 -7.11 -4.80 37.10
CA GLY A 18 -7.76 -5.03 35.81
C GLY A 18 -8.19 -3.73 35.16
N LYS A 19 -8.82 -2.82 35.91
CA LYS A 19 -9.21 -1.48 35.43
C LYS A 19 -8.00 -0.63 35.03
N ALA A 20 -6.95 -0.64 35.84
CA ALA A 20 -5.71 0.09 35.56
C ALA A 20 -5.01 -0.42 34.27
N ARG A 21 -4.95 -1.75 34.08
CA ARG A 21 -4.40 -2.36 32.86
C ARG A 21 -5.21 -1.99 31.62
N MET A 22 -6.54 -2.01 31.72
CA MET A 22 -7.42 -1.64 30.61
C MET A 22 -7.33 -0.15 30.28
N ALA A 23 -7.26 0.72 31.30
CA ALA A 23 -7.04 2.16 31.11
C ALA A 23 -5.68 2.47 30.48
N PHE A 24 -4.61 1.76 30.90
CA PHE A 24 -3.28 1.90 30.32
C PHE A 24 -3.23 1.41 28.86
N ALA A 25 -3.85 0.26 28.56
CA ALA A 25 -3.96 -0.23 27.19
C ALA A 25 -4.75 0.75 26.30
N LEU A 26 -5.85 1.29 26.81
CA LEU A 26 -6.65 2.31 26.09
C LEU A 26 -5.84 3.60 25.88
N PHE A 27 -5.10 4.06 26.88
CA PHE A 27 -4.21 5.21 26.79
C PHE A 27 -3.12 5.00 25.72
N LEU A 28 -2.45 3.84 25.71
CA LEU A 28 -1.45 3.51 24.67
C LEU A 28 -2.08 3.45 23.27
N THR A 29 -3.30 2.94 23.18
CA THR A 29 -4.03 2.88 21.90
C THR A 29 -4.40 4.29 21.41
N ILE A 30 -4.89 5.15 22.30
CA ILE A 30 -5.22 6.55 21.97
C ILE A 30 -3.94 7.30 21.57
N GLN A 31 -2.85 7.16 22.33
CA GLN A 31 -1.57 7.79 22.03
C GLN A 31 -0.99 7.30 20.70
N ALA A 32 -1.14 6.00 20.38
CA ALA A 32 -0.76 5.45 19.08
C ALA A 32 -1.62 6.05 17.95
N LEU A 33 -2.94 6.18 18.16
CA LEU A 33 -3.84 6.79 17.18
C LEU A 33 -3.55 8.28 16.98
N GLU A 34 -3.25 9.02 18.04
CA GLU A 34 -2.83 10.43 17.94
C GLU A 34 -1.49 10.59 17.23
N ASN A 35 -0.53 9.70 17.50
CA ASN A 35 0.75 9.68 16.78
C ASN A 35 0.57 9.33 15.31
N ILE A 36 -0.30 8.38 14.98
CA ILE A 36 -0.67 8.04 13.60
C ILE A 36 -1.36 9.24 12.95
N ARG A 37 -2.33 9.87 13.61
CA ARG A 37 -3.00 11.06 13.10
C ARG A 37 -2.04 12.23 12.89
N SER A 38 -1.11 12.45 13.82
CA SER A 38 -0.06 13.46 13.68
C SER A 38 0.91 13.13 12.55
N PHE A 39 1.23 11.84 12.33
CA PHE A 39 2.04 11.39 11.22
C PHE A 39 1.37 11.69 9.87
N PHE A 40 0.06 11.45 9.75
CA PHE A 40 -0.70 11.78 8.53
C PHE A 40 -0.92 13.28 8.31
N VAL A 41 -0.97 14.10 9.39
CA VAL A 41 -1.12 15.56 9.30
C VAL A 41 0.20 16.27 8.98
N LEU A 42 1.35 15.66 9.32
CA LEU A 42 2.68 16.26 9.11
C LEU A 42 3.31 15.91 7.75
N THR A 43 2.75 14.98 6.99
CA THR A 43 3.19 14.71 5.63
C THR A 43 2.35 15.52 4.66
N GLU A 44 2.95 16.50 3.97
CA GLU A 44 2.36 17.18 2.80
C GLU A 44 2.09 16.19 1.65
N GLU A 45 2.48 14.94 1.83
CA GLU A 45 2.33 13.85 0.86
C GLU A 45 0.98 13.15 1.07
N GLY A 46 0.20 13.03 0.01
CA GLY A 46 -1.10 12.35 0.04
C GLY A 46 -0.96 10.88 0.41
N VAL A 47 -1.93 10.35 1.18
CA VAL A 47 -2.07 8.92 1.47
C VAL A 47 -3.21 8.39 0.62
N PHE A 48 -3.02 7.20 0.05
CA PHE A 48 -3.99 6.50 -0.77
C PHE A 48 -4.42 5.20 -0.08
N THR A 49 -5.47 4.59 -0.59
CA THR A 49 -6.03 3.34 -0.05
C THR A 49 -5.82 2.15 -0.98
N GLY A 50 -5.45 2.41 -2.23
CA GLY A 50 -5.40 1.41 -3.29
C GLY A 50 -6.79 1.06 -3.84
N ILE A 51 -7.79 1.89 -3.59
CA ILE A 51 -9.13 1.76 -4.18
C ILE A 51 -9.22 2.74 -5.35
N VAL A 52 -9.05 2.19 -6.55
CA VAL A 52 -9.12 2.96 -7.80
C VAL A 52 -10.49 3.61 -7.94
N GLU A 53 -10.53 4.91 -8.23
CA GLU A 53 -11.76 5.67 -8.40
C GLU A 53 -12.25 5.72 -9.85
N GLU A 54 -11.32 5.77 -10.80
CA GLU A 54 -11.63 5.72 -12.24
C GLU A 54 -10.42 5.27 -13.08
N LYS A 55 -10.70 4.88 -14.31
CA LYS A 55 -9.69 4.69 -15.35
C LYS A 55 -9.54 5.98 -16.14
N GLY A 56 -8.35 6.57 -16.12
CA GLY A 56 -7.98 7.70 -16.97
C GLY A 56 -7.32 7.25 -18.26
N THR A 57 -7.07 8.21 -19.16
CA THR A 57 -6.38 7.98 -20.43
C THR A 57 -5.22 8.96 -20.59
N ILE A 58 -4.05 8.45 -20.95
CA ILE A 58 -2.88 9.28 -21.24
C ILE A 58 -3.10 10.14 -22.49
N LEU A 59 -2.97 11.44 -22.34
CA LEU A 59 -2.99 12.39 -23.44
C LEU A 59 -1.60 12.68 -23.98
N SER A 60 -0.61 12.80 -23.08
CA SER A 60 0.80 12.96 -23.44
C SER A 60 1.72 12.63 -22.29
N VAL A 61 2.93 12.13 -22.59
CA VAL A 61 4.05 11.98 -21.66
C VAL A 61 5.29 12.57 -22.31
N GLY A 62 5.98 13.47 -21.65
CA GLY A 62 7.21 14.07 -22.17
C GLY A 62 7.55 15.40 -21.50
N ASN A 63 8.79 15.86 -21.69
CA ASN A 63 9.29 17.12 -21.15
C ASN A 63 9.09 17.28 -19.63
N GLY A 64 9.20 16.17 -18.87
CA GLY A 64 8.99 16.19 -17.41
C GLY A 64 7.52 16.36 -17.01
N ARG A 65 6.57 16.10 -17.89
CA ARG A 65 5.12 16.24 -17.65
C ARG A 65 4.34 15.06 -18.18
N ILE A 66 3.22 14.79 -17.49
CA ILE A 66 2.20 13.86 -17.95
C ILE A 66 0.84 14.57 -17.95
N ALA A 67 0.09 14.42 -19.05
CA ALA A 67 -1.28 14.93 -19.17
C ALA A 67 -2.24 13.75 -19.29
N ILE A 68 -3.32 13.78 -18.52
CA ILE A 68 -4.25 12.65 -18.33
C ILE A 68 -5.67 13.15 -18.47
N GLN A 69 -6.46 12.47 -19.30
CA GLN A 69 -7.90 12.65 -19.36
C GLN A 69 -8.54 11.92 -18.18
N ALA A 70 -9.36 12.63 -17.41
CA ALA A 70 -10.05 12.14 -16.23
C ALA A 70 -11.34 12.92 -16.01
N GLY A 71 -12.21 12.45 -15.12
CA GLY A 71 -13.47 13.11 -14.77
C GLY A 71 -13.71 13.06 -13.28
N LYS A 72 -13.98 11.88 -12.75
CA LYS A 72 -14.37 11.67 -11.34
C LYS A 72 -13.30 12.15 -10.34
N VAL A 73 -12.03 11.83 -10.58
CA VAL A 73 -10.94 12.28 -9.69
C VAL A 73 -10.68 13.79 -9.74
N LEU A 74 -11.29 14.53 -10.68
CA LEU A 74 -11.19 15.97 -10.75
C LEU A 74 -12.26 16.68 -9.91
N GLU A 75 -13.31 15.96 -9.49
CA GLU A 75 -14.38 16.51 -8.65
C GLU A 75 -13.84 16.87 -7.26
N GLY A 76 -13.78 18.17 -6.94
CA GLY A 76 -13.26 18.67 -5.68
C GLY A 76 -11.73 18.76 -5.58
N THR A 77 -10.99 18.22 -6.55
CA THR A 77 -9.52 18.34 -6.64
C THR A 77 -9.12 19.78 -6.93
N LYS A 78 -8.01 20.21 -6.35
CA LYS A 78 -7.41 21.54 -6.50
C LYS A 78 -5.98 21.42 -7.03
N LEU A 79 -5.44 22.52 -7.53
CA LEU A 79 -4.01 22.59 -7.85
C LEU A 79 -3.20 22.39 -6.58
N GLY A 80 -2.19 21.53 -6.66
CA GLY A 80 -1.38 21.10 -5.53
C GLY A 80 -1.84 19.81 -4.87
N ASP A 81 -3.06 19.34 -5.13
CA ASP A 81 -3.51 18.05 -4.61
C ASP A 81 -2.78 16.88 -5.29
N SER A 82 -2.70 15.76 -4.59
CA SER A 82 -2.08 14.53 -5.09
C SER A 82 -3.11 13.59 -5.71
N ILE A 83 -2.78 13.04 -6.88
CA ILE A 83 -3.50 11.94 -7.53
C ILE A 83 -2.51 10.81 -7.79
N ALA A 84 -2.83 9.59 -7.38
CA ALA A 84 -2.08 8.40 -7.75
C ALA A 84 -2.43 8.00 -9.18
N VAL A 85 -1.40 7.86 -10.03
CA VAL A 85 -1.49 7.40 -11.42
C VAL A 85 -0.76 6.07 -11.54
N ASN A 86 -1.49 4.99 -11.75
CA ASN A 86 -0.94 3.63 -11.64
C ASN A 86 -0.14 3.45 -10.34
N GLY A 87 -0.64 3.98 -9.21
CA GLY A 87 0.00 3.91 -7.90
C GLY A 87 1.16 4.88 -7.69
N VAL A 88 1.48 5.75 -8.66
CA VAL A 88 2.51 6.78 -8.49
C VAL A 88 1.86 8.09 -8.07
N CYS A 89 2.23 8.60 -6.90
CA CYS A 89 1.76 9.89 -6.40
C CYS A 89 2.28 11.03 -7.29
N LEU A 90 1.36 11.79 -7.87
CA LEU A 90 1.67 12.94 -8.70
C LEU A 90 0.88 14.16 -8.25
N THR A 91 1.56 15.31 -8.18
CA THR A 91 0.94 16.58 -7.80
C THR A 91 0.32 17.27 -9.03
N VAL A 92 -0.94 17.64 -8.91
CA VAL A 92 -1.69 18.34 -9.98
C VAL A 92 -1.14 19.75 -10.15
N THR A 93 -0.58 20.04 -11.33
CA THR A 93 -0.02 21.37 -11.67
C THR A 93 -0.96 22.22 -12.51
N THR A 94 -1.74 21.59 -13.38
CA THR A 94 -2.83 22.27 -14.11
C THR A 94 -4.02 21.33 -14.26
N MET A 95 -5.23 21.86 -14.35
CA MET A 95 -6.42 21.06 -14.58
C MET A 95 -7.52 21.83 -15.32
N THR A 96 -8.37 21.09 -16.01
CA THR A 96 -9.62 21.55 -16.61
C THR A 96 -10.75 20.64 -16.13
N LYS A 97 -11.94 20.74 -16.71
CA LYS A 97 -13.09 19.88 -16.34
C LYS A 97 -12.88 18.40 -16.67
N ASN A 98 -11.99 18.07 -17.62
CA ASN A 98 -11.84 16.71 -18.17
C ASN A 98 -10.40 16.24 -18.31
N GLN A 99 -9.44 16.98 -17.78
CA GLN A 99 -8.03 16.57 -17.78
C GLN A 99 -7.23 17.30 -16.70
N PHE A 100 -6.14 16.67 -16.27
CA PHE A 100 -5.12 17.30 -15.44
C PHE A 100 -3.72 17.03 -15.99
N THR A 101 -2.77 17.86 -15.55
CA THR A 101 -1.35 17.70 -15.84
C THR A 101 -0.59 17.64 -14.52
N ALA A 102 0.42 16.81 -14.46
CA ALA A 102 1.34 16.72 -13.35
C ALA A 102 2.79 16.77 -13.84
N ASP A 103 3.69 17.35 -13.05
CA ASP A 103 5.11 17.30 -13.29
C ASP A 103 5.65 15.93 -12.82
N VAL A 104 6.56 15.32 -13.57
CA VAL A 104 7.12 14.01 -13.27
C VAL A 104 8.64 14.06 -13.38
N MET A 105 9.31 13.69 -12.29
CA MET A 105 10.78 13.65 -12.27
C MET A 105 11.32 12.54 -13.18
N PRO A 106 12.49 12.74 -13.82
CA PRO A 106 13.13 11.70 -14.64
C PRO A 106 13.32 10.37 -13.91
N GLU A 107 13.62 10.41 -12.60
CA GLU A 107 13.79 9.22 -11.77
C GLU A 107 12.46 8.44 -11.63
N THR A 108 11.34 9.15 -11.47
CA THR A 108 10.00 8.55 -11.42
C THR A 108 9.66 7.82 -12.71
N LEU A 109 9.92 8.45 -13.86
CA LEU A 109 9.73 7.82 -15.18
C LEU A 109 10.61 6.58 -15.36
N LYS A 110 11.85 6.64 -14.88
CA LYS A 110 12.81 5.53 -14.98
C LYS A 110 12.46 4.34 -14.10
N ARG A 111 11.93 4.60 -12.89
CA ARG A 111 11.65 3.54 -11.89
C ARG A 111 10.23 2.99 -11.96
N SER A 112 9.35 3.59 -12.74
CA SER A 112 7.95 3.19 -12.85
C SER A 112 7.57 2.80 -14.27
N SER A 113 6.39 2.21 -14.41
CA SER A 113 5.76 1.93 -15.71
C SER A 113 5.39 3.22 -16.45
N LEU A 114 5.35 4.40 -15.77
CA LEU A 114 4.94 5.66 -16.38
C LEU A 114 5.84 6.07 -17.56
N GLY A 115 7.14 5.72 -17.51
CA GLY A 115 8.08 6.03 -18.60
C GLY A 115 7.82 5.29 -19.91
N SER A 116 7.08 4.19 -19.86
CA SER A 116 6.71 3.40 -21.06
C SER A 116 5.34 3.75 -21.64
N LEU A 117 4.54 4.57 -20.94
CA LEU A 117 3.19 4.94 -21.35
C LEU A 117 3.20 5.82 -22.58
N LYS A 118 2.18 5.64 -23.41
CA LYS A 118 1.95 6.37 -24.68
C LYS A 118 0.56 7.00 -24.64
N LYS A 119 0.37 7.96 -25.52
CA LYS A 119 -0.96 8.54 -25.76
C LYS A 119 -1.97 7.45 -26.09
N GLY A 120 -3.09 7.45 -25.37
CA GLY A 120 -4.17 6.48 -25.50
C GLY A 120 -4.12 5.33 -24.49
N ASP A 121 -3.01 5.16 -23.74
CA ASP A 121 -2.91 4.11 -22.72
C ASP A 121 -3.83 4.44 -21.53
N GLY A 122 -4.48 3.41 -21.00
CA GLY A 122 -5.29 3.49 -19.78
C GLY A 122 -4.43 3.51 -18.52
N VAL A 123 -4.86 4.25 -17.52
CA VAL A 123 -4.22 4.32 -16.21
C VAL A 123 -5.25 4.29 -15.09
N ASN A 124 -4.90 3.69 -13.96
CA ASN A 124 -5.69 3.72 -12.73
C ASN A 124 -5.48 5.05 -12.02
N LEU A 125 -6.56 5.65 -11.53
CA LEU A 125 -6.52 6.93 -10.84
C LEU A 125 -7.21 6.83 -9.48
N GLU A 126 -6.57 7.41 -8.45
CA GLU A 126 -7.10 7.56 -7.09
C GLU A 126 -6.66 8.91 -6.54
N ARG A 127 -7.58 9.67 -5.95
CA ARG A 127 -7.24 10.89 -5.20
C ARG A 127 -6.60 10.55 -3.86
N ALA A 128 -5.74 11.41 -3.35
CA ALA A 128 -5.33 11.33 -1.97
C ALA A 128 -6.55 11.28 -1.03
N MET A 129 -6.51 10.39 -0.05
CA MET A 129 -7.61 10.16 0.89
C MET A 129 -7.87 11.42 1.72
N ALA A 130 -9.13 11.84 1.79
CA ALA A 130 -9.55 12.91 2.70
C ALA A 130 -9.42 12.43 4.17
N ALA A 131 -9.19 13.36 5.11
CA ALA A 131 -8.98 13.05 6.52
C ALA A 131 -10.17 12.35 7.20
N ASP A 132 -11.37 12.51 6.66
CA ASP A 132 -12.62 11.86 7.07
C ASP A 132 -13.04 10.72 6.12
N GLY A 133 -12.17 10.36 5.18
CA GLY A 133 -12.40 9.31 4.18
C GLY A 133 -12.44 7.90 4.80
N ARG A 134 -13.08 6.97 4.07
CA ARG A 134 -13.10 5.54 4.46
C ARG A 134 -11.83 4.85 3.99
N PHE A 135 -11.26 4.05 4.85
CA PHE A 135 -10.09 3.23 4.55
C PHE A 135 -10.53 1.88 3.98
N GLY A 136 -10.64 1.77 2.66
CA GLY A 136 -11.22 0.59 2.00
C GLY A 136 -10.22 -0.50 1.60
N GLY A 137 -8.92 -0.18 1.55
CA GLY A 137 -7.83 -1.09 1.19
C GLY A 137 -6.76 -1.19 2.26
N HIS A 138 -5.49 -0.85 1.92
CA HIS A 138 -4.37 -0.74 2.86
C HIS A 138 -3.63 0.58 2.67
N ILE A 139 -2.65 0.89 3.52
CA ILE A 139 -1.89 2.14 3.43
C ILE A 139 -1.00 2.10 2.18
N VAL A 140 -1.33 2.94 1.19
CA VAL A 140 -0.59 3.13 -0.05
C VAL A 140 -0.05 4.56 -0.05
N SER A 141 1.27 4.70 -0.17
CA SER A 141 1.93 6.02 -0.14
C SER A 141 2.04 6.66 -1.52
N GLY A 142 1.86 5.88 -2.58
CA GLY A 142 2.12 6.32 -3.94
C GLY A 142 3.61 6.35 -4.31
N HIS A 143 4.46 5.75 -3.47
CA HIS A 143 5.90 5.64 -3.68
C HIS A 143 6.26 4.18 -3.97
N ILE A 144 6.18 3.82 -5.24
CA ILE A 144 6.40 2.44 -5.68
C ILE A 144 7.83 1.96 -5.35
N ASP A 145 7.95 0.69 -4.97
CA ASP A 145 9.24 0.05 -4.68
C ASP A 145 9.97 -0.42 -5.94
N GLY A 146 9.22 -0.57 -7.02
CA GLY A 146 9.73 -0.97 -8.32
C GLY A 146 8.62 -1.50 -9.22
N THR A 147 9.01 -2.26 -10.23
CA THR A 147 8.08 -2.83 -11.21
C THR A 147 8.11 -4.35 -11.19
N GLY A 148 7.00 -4.95 -11.58
CA GLY A 148 6.87 -6.37 -11.89
C GLY A 148 6.47 -6.60 -13.33
N ILE A 149 6.53 -7.84 -13.79
CA ILE A 149 6.12 -8.26 -15.13
C ILE A 149 5.05 -9.33 -14.98
N ILE A 150 3.90 -9.15 -15.64
CA ILE A 150 2.86 -10.17 -15.69
C ILE A 150 3.43 -11.39 -16.42
N SER A 151 3.56 -12.51 -15.70
CA SER A 151 4.12 -13.75 -16.25
C SER A 151 3.07 -14.61 -16.93
N LYS A 152 1.86 -14.64 -16.37
CA LYS A 152 0.68 -15.33 -16.93
C LYS A 152 -0.60 -14.87 -16.27
N THR A 153 -1.73 -15.19 -16.89
CA THR A 153 -3.08 -15.08 -16.32
C THR A 153 -3.80 -16.42 -16.45
N GLU A 154 -4.63 -16.78 -15.48
CA GLU A 154 -5.41 -18.03 -15.47
C GLU A 154 -6.85 -17.71 -15.00
N ASN A 155 -7.84 -18.25 -15.72
CA ASN A 155 -9.24 -18.13 -15.28
C ASN A 155 -9.54 -19.20 -14.22
N ASP A 156 -10.20 -18.81 -13.15
CA ASP A 156 -10.64 -19.69 -12.08
C ASP A 156 -12.05 -19.29 -11.62
N GLY A 157 -13.05 -20.01 -12.11
CA GLY A 157 -14.45 -19.68 -11.87
C GLY A 157 -14.81 -18.27 -12.38
N ASN A 158 -15.18 -17.38 -11.49
CA ASN A 158 -15.49 -15.97 -11.79
C ASN A 158 -14.30 -15.04 -11.59
N ALA A 159 -13.16 -15.53 -11.15
CA ALA A 159 -11.95 -14.76 -10.91
C ALA A 159 -10.88 -15.01 -11.97
N VAL A 160 -9.95 -14.07 -12.09
CA VAL A 160 -8.75 -14.20 -12.91
C VAL A 160 -7.52 -14.12 -12.01
N TRP A 161 -6.71 -15.17 -12.03
CA TRP A 161 -5.42 -15.17 -11.37
C TRP A 161 -4.41 -14.46 -12.24
N VAL A 162 -3.71 -13.48 -11.64
CA VAL A 162 -2.63 -12.73 -12.29
C VAL A 162 -1.34 -13.05 -11.55
N TYR A 163 -0.37 -13.62 -12.26
CA TYR A 163 0.96 -13.95 -11.75
C TYR A 163 1.94 -12.89 -12.17
N ILE A 164 2.75 -12.41 -11.24
CA ILE A 164 3.66 -11.27 -11.44
C ILE A 164 5.06 -11.65 -10.94
N LYS A 165 6.03 -11.63 -11.84
CA LYS A 165 7.45 -11.73 -11.49
C LYS A 165 7.94 -10.39 -10.95
N ALA A 166 8.70 -10.45 -9.86
CA ALA A 166 9.27 -9.25 -9.24
C ALA A 166 10.70 -9.53 -8.74
N SER A 167 11.41 -8.45 -8.41
CA SER A 167 12.75 -8.58 -7.83
C SER A 167 12.70 -9.23 -6.44
N PRO A 168 13.77 -9.94 -6.02
CA PRO A 168 13.84 -10.50 -4.67
C PRO A 168 13.63 -9.46 -3.55
N VAL A 169 14.05 -8.21 -3.77
CA VAL A 169 13.86 -7.12 -2.80
C VAL A 169 12.37 -6.86 -2.54
N ILE A 170 11.54 -6.91 -3.58
CA ILE A 170 10.08 -6.75 -3.48
C ILE A 170 9.46 -8.02 -2.88
N LEU A 171 9.82 -9.20 -3.41
CA LEU A 171 9.24 -10.49 -2.98
C LEU A 171 9.49 -10.79 -1.50
N ASN A 172 10.61 -10.35 -0.92
CA ASN A 172 10.94 -10.53 0.49
C ASN A 172 9.98 -9.84 1.47
N LEU A 173 9.20 -8.86 1.01
CA LEU A 173 8.19 -8.15 1.81
C LEU A 173 6.77 -8.60 1.51
N ILE A 174 6.60 -9.50 0.52
CA ILE A 174 5.29 -10.05 0.16
C ILE A 174 5.05 -11.31 0.98
N ILE A 175 3.89 -11.37 1.62
CA ILE A 175 3.44 -12.55 2.36
C ILE A 175 2.10 -13.03 1.82
N GLU A 176 1.87 -14.33 1.85
CA GLU A 176 0.57 -14.90 1.50
C GLU A 176 -0.51 -14.35 2.45
N LYS A 177 -1.67 -13.97 1.91
CA LYS A 177 -2.77 -13.27 2.58
C LYS A 177 -2.46 -11.84 3.03
N GLY A 178 -1.26 -11.33 2.76
CA GLY A 178 -0.94 -9.92 2.93
C GLY A 178 -1.48 -9.05 1.79
N SER A 179 -1.26 -7.74 1.89
CA SER A 179 -1.66 -6.76 0.89
C SER A 179 -0.46 -6.30 0.06
N ILE A 180 -0.73 -5.99 -1.21
CA ILE A 180 0.21 -5.33 -2.11
C ILE A 180 -0.56 -4.37 -3.02
N ALA A 181 0.03 -3.23 -3.37
CA ALA A 181 -0.50 -2.36 -4.40
C ALA A 181 0.12 -2.69 -5.78
N ILE A 182 -0.73 -2.98 -6.77
CA ILE A 182 -0.35 -3.29 -8.15
C ILE A 182 -0.99 -2.22 -9.05
N ASP A 183 -0.18 -1.38 -9.71
CA ASP A 183 -0.66 -0.21 -10.43
C ASP A 183 -1.68 0.61 -9.60
N GLY A 184 -1.41 0.76 -8.30
CA GLY A 184 -2.25 1.46 -7.34
C GLY A 184 -3.48 0.68 -6.85
N ILE A 185 -3.66 -0.57 -7.24
CA ILE A 185 -4.79 -1.40 -6.82
C ILE A 185 -4.39 -2.21 -5.57
N SER A 186 -5.07 -2.02 -4.46
CA SER A 186 -4.91 -2.84 -3.25
C SER A 186 -5.44 -4.25 -3.48
N LEU A 187 -4.57 -5.24 -3.44
CA LEU A 187 -4.92 -6.64 -3.70
C LEU A 187 -4.33 -7.56 -2.63
N THR A 188 -5.08 -8.61 -2.31
CA THR A 188 -4.62 -9.67 -1.42
C THR A 188 -3.74 -10.65 -2.19
N VAL A 189 -2.57 -10.95 -1.64
CA VAL A 189 -1.66 -11.96 -2.18
C VAL A 189 -2.25 -13.35 -1.95
N ALA A 190 -2.47 -14.08 -3.03
CA ALA A 190 -3.02 -15.43 -2.97
C ALA A 190 -1.92 -16.50 -2.87
N LYS A 191 -0.78 -16.27 -3.53
CA LYS A 191 0.42 -17.15 -3.50
C LYS A 191 1.67 -16.30 -3.65
N VAL A 192 2.78 -16.76 -3.09
CA VAL A 192 4.11 -16.15 -3.29
C VAL A 192 5.19 -17.21 -3.22
N ASN A 193 6.25 -17.06 -4.04
CA ASN A 193 7.49 -17.82 -4.00
C ASN A 193 8.68 -16.89 -4.28
N ASP A 194 9.87 -17.44 -4.43
CA ASP A 194 11.11 -16.67 -4.61
C ASP A 194 11.22 -15.96 -5.97
N VAL A 195 10.31 -16.19 -6.92
CA VAL A 195 10.38 -15.68 -8.29
C VAL A 195 9.18 -14.79 -8.64
N GLU A 196 7.99 -15.17 -8.18
CA GLU A 196 6.74 -14.50 -8.52
C GLU A 196 5.71 -14.61 -7.38
N PHE A 197 4.72 -13.75 -7.42
CA PHE A 197 3.52 -13.85 -6.59
C PHE A 197 2.27 -13.84 -7.47
N ALA A 198 1.13 -14.20 -6.90
CA ALA A 198 -0.14 -14.22 -7.59
C ALA A 198 -1.23 -13.55 -6.77
N VAL A 199 -2.12 -12.86 -7.47
CA VAL A 199 -3.36 -12.29 -6.92
C VAL A 199 -4.56 -12.83 -7.67
N SER A 200 -5.71 -12.91 -6.99
CA SER A 200 -6.97 -13.33 -7.61
C SER A 200 -7.87 -12.10 -7.77
N VAL A 201 -8.16 -11.74 -9.01
CA VAL A 201 -8.90 -10.53 -9.37
C VAL A 201 -10.35 -10.88 -9.64
N ILE A 202 -11.27 -10.30 -8.85
CA ILE A 202 -12.71 -10.49 -9.02
C ILE A 202 -13.24 -9.62 -10.19
N PRO A 203 -14.38 -9.97 -10.80
CA PRO A 203 -14.91 -9.28 -11.98
C PRO A 203 -15.09 -7.78 -11.81
N HIS A 204 -15.53 -7.34 -10.63
CA HIS A 204 -15.69 -5.92 -10.32
C HIS A 204 -14.36 -5.16 -10.42
N THR A 205 -13.32 -5.65 -9.74
CA THR A 205 -11.97 -5.04 -9.79
C THR A 205 -11.41 -5.03 -11.22
N GLY A 206 -11.60 -6.13 -11.96
CA GLY A 206 -11.15 -6.22 -13.35
C GLY A 206 -11.82 -5.21 -14.28
N LYS A 207 -13.10 -4.88 -14.02
CA LYS A 207 -13.86 -3.90 -14.80
C LYS A 207 -13.45 -2.46 -14.46
N GLU A 208 -13.27 -2.15 -13.18
CA GLU A 208 -13.01 -0.80 -12.69
C GLU A 208 -11.53 -0.40 -12.76
N THR A 209 -10.64 -1.33 -13.14
CA THR A 209 -9.19 -1.09 -13.22
C THR A 209 -8.60 -1.55 -14.55
N THR A 210 -7.36 -1.15 -14.84
CA THR A 210 -6.65 -1.52 -16.06
C THR A 210 -5.97 -2.89 -15.97
N LEU A 211 -5.97 -3.56 -14.80
CA LEU A 211 -5.13 -4.75 -14.57
C LEU A 211 -5.45 -5.92 -15.52
N LEU A 212 -6.73 -6.21 -15.75
CA LEU A 212 -7.14 -7.29 -16.66
C LEU A 212 -7.13 -6.91 -18.16
N GLU A 213 -6.84 -5.64 -18.49
CA GLU A 213 -6.60 -5.19 -19.86
C GLU A 213 -5.15 -5.48 -20.28
N LYS A 214 -4.26 -5.66 -19.30
CA LYS A 214 -2.84 -5.98 -19.51
C LYS A 214 -2.63 -7.44 -19.92
N LYS A 215 -1.53 -7.69 -20.61
CA LYS A 215 -1.14 -8.99 -21.15
C LYS A 215 0.13 -9.51 -20.49
N THR A 216 0.39 -10.80 -20.68
CA THR A 216 1.69 -11.40 -20.34
C THR A 216 2.83 -10.61 -21.00
N GLY A 217 3.82 -10.24 -20.22
CA GLY A 217 4.94 -9.39 -20.62
C GLY A 217 4.76 -7.92 -20.26
N ASP A 218 3.54 -7.46 -19.93
CA ASP A 218 3.31 -6.07 -19.54
C ASP A 218 3.87 -5.77 -18.15
N ILE A 219 4.31 -4.52 -17.99
CA ILE A 219 4.91 -4.01 -16.76
C ILE A 219 3.81 -3.43 -15.87
N VAL A 220 3.92 -3.68 -14.55
CA VAL A 220 3.08 -3.11 -13.51
C VAL A 220 3.94 -2.46 -12.43
N ASN A 221 3.47 -1.38 -11.83
CA ASN A 221 4.08 -0.78 -10.64
C ASN A 221 3.73 -1.60 -9.41
N LEU A 222 4.68 -1.74 -8.49
CA LEU A 222 4.53 -2.49 -7.26
C LEU A 222 4.90 -1.62 -6.06
N GLU A 223 4.02 -1.57 -5.06
CA GLU A 223 4.29 -0.98 -3.76
C GLU A 223 3.95 -1.99 -2.67
N ASN A 224 4.94 -2.36 -1.87
CA ASN A 224 4.76 -3.22 -0.69
C ASN A 224 4.05 -2.46 0.44
N ASP A 225 3.32 -3.16 1.27
CA ASP A 225 2.74 -2.59 2.48
C ASP A 225 3.83 -1.92 3.33
N VAL A 226 3.62 -0.64 3.64
CA VAL A 226 4.59 0.18 4.37
C VAL A 226 4.89 -0.38 5.76
N ILE A 227 3.94 -1.08 6.38
CA ILE A 227 4.12 -1.74 7.69
C ILE A 227 5.26 -2.76 7.61
N GLY A 228 5.28 -3.59 6.55
CA GLY A 228 6.36 -4.55 6.32
C GLY A 228 7.73 -3.89 6.20
N LYS A 229 7.82 -2.74 5.54
CA LYS A 229 9.07 -1.96 5.40
C LYS A 229 9.58 -1.43 6.76
N TYR A 230 8.67 -0.93 7.61
CA TYR A 230 9.02 -0.46 8.96
C TYR A 230 9.46 -1.62 9.87
N VAL A 231 8.74 -2.73 9.86
CA VAL A 231 9.13 -3.93 10.61
C VAL A 231 10.51 -4.40 10.20
N GLN A 232 10.77 -4.52 8.90
CA GLN A 232 12.09 -4.91 8.38
C GLN A 232 13.20 -3.96 8.85
N LYS A 233 12.96 -2.65 8.82
CA LYS A 233 13.91 -1.63 9.28
C LYS A 233 14.17 -1.73 10.78
N LEU A 234 13.13 -1.88 11.61
CA LEU A 234 13.23 -1.97 13.07
C LEU A 234 13.97 -3.25 13.50
N MET A 235 13.77 -4.35 12.81
CA MET A 235 14.47 -5.61 13.05
C MET A 235 15.93 -5.60 12.57
N GLY A 236 16.40 -4.51 11.95
CA GLY A 236 17.76 -4.40 11.43
C GLY A 236 18.07 -5.40 10.30
N ILE A 237 17.04 -5.94 9.66
CA ILE A 237 17.18 -6.85 8.51
C ILE A 237 17.58 -5.97 7.32
N LYS A 238 18.89 -5.87 7.06
CA LYS A 238 19.37 -5.20 5.86
C LYS A 238 18.93 -6.00 4.64
N ASN A 239 18.43 -5.33 3.61
CA ASN A 239 18.24 -5.92 2.28
C ASN A 239 19.64 -6.30 1.75
N ALA A 240 20.12 -7.47 2.14
CA ALA A 240 21.31 -8.01 1.54
C ALA A 240 20.87 -8.61 0.19
N ALA A 241 21.47 -8.14 -0.86
CA ALA A 241 21.72 -8.95 -2.06
C ALA A 241 22.72 -10.07 -1.67
N GLY A 242 22.38 -10.87 -0.67
CA GLY A 242 23.17 -11.93 -0.08
C GLY A 242 22.37 -12.61 1.02
N SER A 243 22.08 -13.86 0.83
CA SER A 243 21.25 -14.74 1.65
C SER A 243 21.59 -14.66 3.14
N VAL A 244 20.77 -13.96 3.92
CA VAL A 244 20.66 -14.23 5.35
C VAL A 244 19.84 -15.50 5.49
N SER A 245 20.40 -16.54 6.08
CA SER A 245 19.72 -17.83 6.27
C SER A 245 18.46 -17.66 7.13
N GLN A 246 17.47 -18.52 6.91
CA GLN A 246 16.22 -18.54 7.73
C GLN A 246 16.55 -18.55 9.22
N ALA A 247 17.55 -19.33 9.62
CA ALA A 247 18.01 -19.45 11.02
C ALA A 247 18.54 -18.12 11.61
N GLU A 248 19.20 -17.28 10.83
CA GLU A 248 19.64 -15.96 11.30
C GLU A 248 18.49 -14.95 11.46
N ARG A 249 17.43 -15.07 10.63
CA ARG A 249 16.21 -14.28 10.78
C ARG A 249 15.46 -14.67 12.04
N ASP A 250 15.30 -15.97 12.28
CA ASP A 250 14.60 -16.50 13.43
C ASP A 250 15.34 -16.15 14.73
N ASN A 251 16.68 -16.22 14.76
CA ASN A 251 17.48 -15.81 15.91
C ASN A 251 17.34 -14.32 16.24
N LYS A 252 17.39 -13.44 15.22
CA LYS A 252 17.19 -11.99 15.45
C LYS A 252 15.79 -11.67 15.95
N LEU A 253 14.76 -12.35 15.45
CA LEU A 253 13.39 -12.20 15.94
C LEU A 253 13.28 -12.65 17.41
N MET A 254 13.90 -13.78 17.77
CA MET A 254 13.89 -14.29 19.13
C MET A 254 14.66 -13.38 20.10
N ASP A 255 15.77 -12.79 19.67
CA ASP A 255 16.54 -11.83 20.48
C ASP A 255 15.74 -10.55 20.72
N TRP A 256 15.03 -10.05 19.70
CA TRP A 256 14.17 -8.88 19.85
C TRP A 256 12.95 -9.14 20.76
N LEU A 257 12.39 -10.35 20.75
CA LEU A 257 11.26 -10.74 21.63
C LEU A 257 11.70 -10.96 23.08
N ARG A 258 12.99 -11.14 23.34
CA ARG A 258 13.56 -11.37 24.69
C ARG A 258 14.10 -10.11 25.36
N GLY A 259 14.36 -9.03 24.58
CA GLY A 259 14.86 -7.75 25.08
C GLY A 259 13.80 -6.83 25.58
#